data_7fce57f6cf08d9ae4e024a7177d9a92b
#
_entry.id   7fce57f6cf08d9ae4e024a7177d9a92b
#
_cell.length_a   1.000
_cell.length_b   1.000
_cell.length_c   1.000
_cell.angle_alpha   90.00
_cell.angle_beta   90.00
_cell.angle_gamma   90.00
#
_symmetry.space_group_name_H-M   'P 1'
#
loop_
_entity.id
_entity.type
_entity.pdbx_description
1 polymer ?
#
loop_
_entity_poly.entity_id
_entity_poly.type
_entity_poly.pdbx_seq_one_letter_code
_entity_poly.pdbx_strand_id
1 'polypeptide(L)'
;NIIATVDLNGQQIDGSTNDVLNLGDIKNKFTAFGWEVIECVDGNNICEIKDRLESAKMKCFKDKPVCILLKTVMGNGVDFMMHTHEWHGKAPNDEQLEIGLSQNEETLGDY
;
A
#
# COMPACT_ATOMS: atom_id res chain seq x y z
N ASN A 1 -5.96 -18.70 -10.56
CA ASN A 1 -4.50 -18.58 -10.44
C ASN A 1 -4.04 -17.11 -10.50
N ILE A 2 -4.72 -16.23 -9.77
CA ILE A 2 -4.40 -14.80 -9.70
C ILE A 2 -4.16 -14.45 -8.23
N ILE A 3 -3.07 -13.76 -7.97
CA ILE A 3 -2.84 -13.02 -6.73
C ILE A 3 -2.84 -11.54 -7.12
N ALA A 4 -3.81 -10.80 -6.61
CA ALA A 4 -3.90 -9.36 -6.75
C ALA A 4 -3.49 -8.67 -5.45
N THR A 5 -2.89 -7.50 -5.56
CA THR A 5 -2.62 -6.62 -4.42
C THR A 5 -3.38 -5.32 -4.58
N VAL A 6 -3.96 -4.82 -3.52
CA VAL A 6 -4.62 -3.51 -3.47
C VAL A 6 -3.91 -2.65 -2.44
N ASP A 7 -3.37 -1.54 -2.88
CA ASP A 7 -2.79 -0.52 -2.02
C ASP A 7 -3.92 0.35 -1.43
N LEU A 8 -4.14 0.22 -0.13
CA LEU A 8 -5.17 0.95 0.62
C LEU A 8 -4.52 2.05 1.46
N ASN A 9 -4.01 3.06 0.81
CA ASN A 9 -3.32 4.19 1.45
C ASN A 9 -4.27 5.30 1.95
N GLY A 10 -5.56 5.19 1.68
CA GLY A 10 -6.58 6.15 2.11
C GLY A 10 -6.59 7.47 1.34
N GLN A 11 -5.75 7.61 0.30
CA GLN A 11 -5.63 8.84 -0.48
C GLN A 11 -5.97 8.60 -1.95
N GLN A 12 -6.35 9.67 -2.62
CA GLN A 12 -6.52 9.81 -4.07
C GLN A 12 -5.83 11.11 -4.51
N ILE A 13 -5.77 11.36 -5.81
CA ILE A 13 -5.16 12.55 -6.41
C ILE A 13 -5.71 13.85 -5.79
N ASP A 14 -7.01 13.92 -5.54
CA ASP A 14 -7.73 15.14 -5.13
C ASP A 14 -8.11 15.18 -3.64
N GLY A 15 -7.71 14.19 -2.84
CA GLY A 15 -8.04 14.15 -1.42
C GLY A 15 -8.09 12.76 -0.81
N SER A 16 -8.69 12.65 0.36
CA SER A 16 -8.90 11.35 0.99
C SER A 16 -9.91 10.50 0.18
N THR A 17 -9.77 9.18 0.25
CA THR A 17 -10.74 8.28 -0.38
C THR A 17 -12.14 8.45 0.21
N ASN A 18 -12.27 8.90 1.46
CA ASN A 18 -13.57 9.13 2.08
C ASN A 18 -14.29 10.34 1.52
N ASP A 19 -13.56 11.39 1.17
CA ASP A 19 -14.12 12.65 0.70
C ASP A 19 -14.36 12.65 -0.81
N VAL A 20 -13.45 12.04 -1.58
CA VAL A 20 -13.54 12.02 -3.05
C VAL A 20 -14.44 10.89 -3.55
N LEU A 21 -14.15 9.65 -3.14
CA LEU A 21 -14.94 8.47 -3.48
C LEU A 21 -14.74 7.39 -2.43
N ASN A 22 -15.68 7.27 -1.52
CA ASN A 22 -15.61 6.26 -0.48
C ASN A 22 -15.76 4.85 -1.07
N LEU A 23 -14.73 4.03 -0.84
CA LEU A 23 -14.69 2.66 -1.34
C LEU A 23 -15.52 1.68 -0.50
N GLY A 24 -16.03 2.12 0.66
CA GLY A 24 -16.76 1.26 1.59
C GLY A 24 -15.92 0.06 2.06
N ASP A 25 -16.58 -1.05 2.32
CA ASP A 25 -15.91 -2.28 2.75
C ASP A 25 -15.33 -3.05 1.56
N ILE A 26 -14.07 -2.78 1.23
CA ILE A 26 -13.33 -3.39 0.13
C ILE A 26 -13.20 -4.91 0.33
N LYS A 27 -12.97 -5.36 1.56
CA LYS A 27 -12.86 -6.79 1.88
C LYS A 27 -14.13 -7.54 1.52
N ASN A 28 -15.27 -7.03 1.96
CA ASN A 28 -16.56 -7.64 1.65
C ASN A 28 -16.89 -7.58 0.16
N LYS A 29 -16.49 -6.53 -0.55
CA LYS A 29 -16.66 -6.44 -2.01
C LYS A 29 -15.89 -7.54 -2.73
N PHE A 30 -14.59 -7.69 -2.48
CA PHE A 30 -13.80 -8.77 -3.08
C PHE A 30 -14.35 -10.15 -2.71
N THR A 31 -14.73 -10.35 -1.45
CA THR A 31 -15.32 -11.61 -0.97
C THR A 31 -16.62 -11.93 -1.71
N ALA A 32 -17.49 -10.94 -1.92
CA ALA A 32 -18.75 -11.12 -2.66
C ALA A 32 -18.54 -11.48 -4.13
N PHE A 33 -17.43 -11.04 -4.73
CA PHE A 33 -17.00 -11.44 -6.08
C PHE A 33 -16.24 -12.77 -6.12
N GLY A 34 -16.19 -13.51 -5.02
CA GLY A 34 -15.62 -14.85 -4.96
C GLY A 34 -14.11 -14.90 -4.72
N TRP A 35 -13.49 -13.80 -4.31
CA TRP A 35 -12.07 -13.78 -3.96
C TRP A 35 -11.82 -14.28 -2.54
N GLU A 36 -10.72 -14.96 -2.35
CA GLU A 36 -10.12 -15.14 -1.02
C GLU A 36 -9.35 -13.87 -0.65
N VAL A 37 -9.68 -13.26 0.50
CA VAL A 37 -9.08 -11.98 0.90
C VAL A 37 -8.12 -12.16 2.07
N ILE A 38 -6.92 -11.61 1.94
CA ILE A 38 -5.89 -11.56 2.97
C ILE A 38 -5.64 -10.10 3.30
N GLU A 39 -5.65 -9.74 4.59
CA GLU A 39 -5.33 -8.40 5.05
C GLU A 39 -3.86 -8.33 5.50
N CYS A 40 -3.15 -7.30 5.06
CA CYS A 40 -1.83 -6.89 5.51
C CYS A 40 -2.00 -5.59 6.29
N VAL A 41 -1.80 -5.65 7.61
CA VAL A 41 -2.10 -4.54 8.52
C VAL A 41 -1.06 -3.44 8.41
N ASP A 42 0.19 -3.82 8.14
CA ASP A 42 1.28 -2.90 7.84
C ASP A 42 1.85 -3.22 6.45
N GLY A 43 1.25 -2.58 5.46
CA GLY A 43 1.62 -2.73 4.04
C GLY A 43 2.91 -2.01 3.64
N ASN A 44 3.58 -1.31 4.57
CA ASN A 44 4.93 -0.77 4.38
C ASN A 44 6.01 -1.66 5.02
N ASN A 45 5.62 -2.68 5.79
CA ASN A 45 6.54 -3.64 6.40
C ASN A 45 6.83 -4.80 5.45
N ILE A 46 8.06 -4.87 4.96
CA ILE A 46 8.48 -5.89 3.98
C ILE A 46 8.35 -7.32 4.50
N CYS A 47 8.56 -7.55 5.80
CA CYS A 47 8.42 -8.85 6.42
C CYS A 47 6.95 -9.29 6.41
N GLU A 48 6.04 -8.41 6.79
CA GLU A 48 4.60 -8.71 6.75
C GLU A 48 4.11 -8.94 5.31
N ILE A 49 4.54 -8.10 4.36
CA ILE A 49 4.21 -8.28 2.93
C ILE A 49 4.65 -9.67 2.45
N LYS A 50 5.88 -10.07 2.77
CA LYS A 50 6.41 -11.39 2.42
C LYS A 50 5.54 -12.51 2.99
N ASP A 51 5.19 -12.44 4.28
CA ASP A 51 4.35 -13.46 4.92
C ASP A 51 2.96 -13.56 4.29
N ARG A 52 2.36 -12.42 3.91
CA ARG A 52 1.07 -12.39 3.20
C ARG A 52 1.17 -12.97 1.80
N LEU A 53 2.26 -12.70 1.08
CA LEU A 53 2.52 -13.28 -0.24
C LEU A 53 2.70 -14.81 -0.17
N GLU A 54 3.44 -15.32 0.81
CA GLU A 54 3.58 -16.76 1.02
C GLU A 54 2.22 -17.42 1.36
N SER A 55 1.44 -16.77 2.24
CA SER A 55 0.07 -17.22 2.53
C SER A 55 -0.81 -17.24 1.27
N ALA A 56 -0.72 -16.20 0.43
CA ALA A 56 -1.46 -16.12 -0.82
C ALA A 56 -1.07 -17.23 -1.80
N LYS A 57 0.21 -17.55 -1.94
CA LYS A 57 0.69 -18.67 -2.77
C LYS A 57 0.10 -20.01 -2.34
N MET A 58 0.00 -20.25 -1.03
CA MET A 58 -0.60 -21.49 -0.51
C MET A 58 -2.10 -21.59 -0.80
N LYS A 59 -2.78 -20.48 -0.96
CA LYS A 59 -4.23 -20.40 -1.23
C LYS A 59 -4.57 -20.31 -2.72
N CYS A 60 -3.64 -19.82 -3.54
CA CYS A 60 -3.87 -19.41 -4.93
C CYS A 60 -4.37 -20.53 -5.84
N PHE A 61 -4.12 -21.77 -5.64
CA PHE A 61 -4.53 -22.87 -6.53
C PHE A 61 -5.75 -23.65 -6.02
N LYS A 62 -6.57 -23.02 -5.18
CA LYS A 62 -7.75 -23.63 -4.54
C LYS A 62 -9.04 -22.91 -4.95
N ASP A 63 -9.47 -23.06 -6.17
CA ASP A 63 -10.78 -22.62 -6.68
C ASP A 63 -11.05 -21.10 -6.73
N LYS A 64 -10.32 -20.28 -5.97
CA LYS A 64 -10.55 -18.83 -5.89
C LYS A 64 -9.27 -18.05 -6.21
N PRO A 65 -9.39 -16.88 -6.85
CA PRO A 65 -8.30 -15.92 -6.87
C PRO A 65 -8.09 -15.34 -5.47
N VAL A 66 -6.88 -14.87 -5.20
CA VAL A 66 -6.50 -14.28 -3.91
C VAL A 66 -6.27 -12.79 -4.06
N CYS A 67 -6.83 -12.00 -3.15
CA CYS A 67 -6.58 -10.56 -3.06
C CYS A 67 -5.90 -10.24 -1.73
N ILE A 68 -4.77 -9.54 -1.77
CA ILE A 68 -4.10 -9.02 -0.58
C ILE A 68 -4.42 -7.54 -0.48
N LEU A 69 -5.05 -7.14 0.61
CA LEU A 69 -5.32 -5.74 0.93
C LEU A 69 -4.16 -5.20 1.78
N LEU A 70 -3.34 -4.34 1.18
CA LEU A 70 -2.17 -3.74 1.83
C LEU A 70 -2.57 -2.40 2.45
N LYS A 71 -2.63 -2.31 3.77
CA LYS A 71 -2.84 -1.04 4.45
C LYS A 71 -1.52 -0.29 4.52
N THR A 72 -1.35 0.70 3.68
CA THR A 72 -0.13 1.48 3.51
C THR A 72 -0.29 2.92 3.97
N VAL A 73 0.81 3.62 4.07
CA VAL A 73 0.87 5.06 4.28
C VAL A 73 1.52 5.69 3.05
N MET A 74 0.80 6.58 2.36
CA MET A 74 1.36 7.38 1.27
C MET A 74 2.50 8.25 1.79
N GLY A 75 3.64 8.27 1.09
CA GLY A 75 4.82 9.03 1.51
C GLY A 75 5.56 8.45 2.73
N ASN A 76 5.35 7.17 3.05
CA ASN A 76 5.96 6.52 4.21
C ASN A 76 7.47 6.69 4.23
N GLY A 77 8.00 7.10 5.40
CA GLY A 77 9.42 7.38 5.61
C GLY A 77 9.80 8.85 5.48
N VAL A 78 8.91 9.71 4.97
CA VAL A 78 9.14 11.16 4.87
C VAL A 78 7.98 11.91 5.52
N ASP A 79 8.20 12.50 6.69
CA ASP A 79 7.16 13.03 7.57
C ASP A 79 6.24 14.08 6.90
N PHE A 80 6.80 14.99 6.11
CA PHE A 80 6.02 16.01 5.41
C PHE A 80 5.25 15.46 4.18
N MET A 81 5.51 14.21 3.76
CA MET A 81 4.81 13.54 2.66
C MET A 81 3.73 12.58 3.15
N MET A 82 3.81 12.13 4.41
CA MET A 82 2.87 11.14 4.94
C MET A 82 1.46 11.71 5.09
N HIS A 83 0.48 10.84 4.86
CA HIS A 83 -0.95 11.11 5.09
C HIS A 83 -1.55 12.27 4.30
N THR A 84 -0.90 12.70 3.21
CA THR A 84 -1.41 13.76 2.35
C THR A 84 -1.34 13.37 0.87
N HIS A 85 -2.35 13.77 0.10
CA HIS A 85 -2.41 13.55 -1.35
C HIS A 85 -1.56 14.55 -2.15
N GLU A 86 -1.11 15.65 -1.53
CA GLU A 86 -0.44 16.76 -2.22
C GLU A 86 0.86 16.37 -2.92
N TRP A 87 1.47 15.27 -2.49
CA TRP A 87 2.72 14.75 -3.06
C TRP A 87 2.52 13.76 -4.21
N HIS A 88 1.26 13.51 -4.59
CA HIS A 88 0.99 12.67 -5.75
C HIS A 88 1.39 13.40 -7.04
N GLY A 89 2.54 13.08 -7.57
CA GLY A 89 3.07 13.69 -8.81
C GLY A 89 3.79 15.04 -8.61
N LYS A 90 4.10 15.45 -7.37
CA LYS A 90 4.87 16.64 -7.06
C LYS A 90 6.31 16.27 -6.68
N ALA A 91 7.30 16.89 -7.31
CA ALA A 91 8.70 16.75 -6.91
C ALA A 91 9.03 17.64 -5.71
N PRO A 92 9.87 17.18 -4.76
CA PRO A 92 10.40 18.03 -3.71
C PRO A 92 11.38 19.09 -4.31
N ASN A 93 11.51 20.22 -3.64
CA ASN A 93 12.61 21.15 -3.88
C ASN A 93 13.88 20.65 -3.19
N ASP A 94 15.02 21.35 -3.39
CA ASP A 94 16.33 20.91 -2.89
C ASP A 94 16.36 20.78 -1.35
N GLU A 95 15.76 21.72 -0.63
CA GLU A 95 15.68 21.68 0.84
C GLU A 95 14.82 20.50 1.32
N GLN A 96 13.67 20.28 0.69
CA GLN A 96 12.79 19.16 0.99
C GLN A 96 13.45 17.80 0.63
N LEU A 97 14.23 17.77 -0.43
CA LEU A 97 15.00 16.58 -0.80
C LEU A 97 16.03 16.23 0.28
N GLU A 98 16.80 17.20 0.76
CA GLU A 98 17.77 16.99 1.83
C GLU A 98 17.10 16.47 3.11
N ILE A 99 15.96 17.07 3.50
CA ILE A 99 15.17 16.62 4.65
C ILE A 99 14.69 15.18 4.45
N GLY A 100 14.08 14.89 3.31
CA GLY A 100 13.57 13.54 3.01
C GLY A 100 14.68 12.47 3.00
N LEU A 101 15.83 12.78 2.44
CA LEU A 101 16.99 11.86 2.45
C LEU A 101 17.53 11.65 3.88
N SER A 102 17.53 12.68 4.72
CA SER A 102 18.00 12.56 6.11
C SER A 102 17.08 11.68 7.00
N GLN A 103 15.84 11.50 6.61
CA GLN A 103 14.84 10.68 7.33
C GLN A 103 14.86 9.22 6.93
N ASN A 104 15.48 8.88 5.81
CA ASN A 104 15.61 7.52 5.35
C ASN A 104 17.03 7.01 5.59
N GLU A 105 17.14 5.83 6.20
CA GLU A 105 18.42 5.18 6.35
C GLU A 105 18.99 4.87 4.96
N GLU A 106 20.27 5.18 4.75
CA GLU A 106 20.98 4.78 3.55
C GLU A 106 21.06 3.26 3.52
N THR A 107 20.24 2.65 2.68
CA THR A 107 20.31 1.21 2.46
C THR A 107 21.41 0.93 1.47
N LEU A 108 22.31 0.03 1.82
CA LEU A 108 23.29 -0.66 0.95
C LEU A 108 23.39 -0.09 -0.47
N GLY A 109 23.87 1.14 -0.59
CA GLY A 109 23.85 1.90 -1.83
C GLY A 109 24.85 1.46 -2.90
N ASP A 110 25.29 0.26 -2.84
CA ASP A 110 26.25 -0.29 -3.80
C ASP A 110 25.51 -1.11 -4.86
N TYR A 111 24.87 -0.40 -5.76
CA TYR A 111 24.36 -0.99 -6.99
C TYR A 111 25.27 -0.65 -8.16
#